data_a5209f86ed02dfc23d8d81c01aaf802e
#
_entry.id   a5209f86ed02dfc23d8d81c01aaf802e
#
_cell.length_a   1.000
_cell.length_b   1.000
_cell.length_c   1.000
_cell.angle_alpha   90.00
_cell.angle_beta   90.00
_cell.angle_gamma   90.00
#
_symmetry.space_group_name_H-M   'P 1'
#
loop_
_entity.id
_entity.type
_entity.pdbx_description
1 polymer ?
#
loop_
_entity_poly.entity_id
_entity_poly.type
_entity_poly.pdbx_seq_one_letter_code
_entity_poly.pdbx_strand_id
1 'polypeptide(L)'
;LDELKRRRMALINEMPDNSIAILSSANKNFRTRDVENPFRQNSDFLYITGLSEPNLINVIFKNSNNPQTILFRNNTSEKERIWDGSRLDNQDVQKKYGFDNIYNYDNYLDKLVDLLIDKETLVIESGINDELDSFISNNIANASINNRAGESFPTKIVALHSITQKLRMVKSQFEIDL
;
A
#
# COMPACT_ATOMS: atom_id res chain seq x y z
N LEU A 1 1.46 -15.17 -9.32
CA LEU A 1 1.99 -15.03 -7.96
C LEU A 1 3.48 -14.69 -7.96
N ASP A 2 4.30 -15.46 -8.69
CA ASP A 2 5.77 -15.32 -8.66
C ASP A 2 6.23 -13.96 -9.18
N GLU A 3 5.59 -13.44 -10.23
CA GLU A 3 5.89 -12.12 -10.75
C GLU A 3 5.61 -11.01 -9.73
N LEU A 4 4.49 -11.06 -9.02
CA LEU A 4 4.17 -10.08 -7.98
C LEU A 4 5.15 -10.15 -6.80
N LYS A 5 5.54 -11.35 -6.39
CA LYS A 5 6.60 -11.54 -5.39
C LYS A 5 7.93 -10.95 -5.86
N ARG A 6 8.31 -11.21 -7.11
CA ARG A 6 9.52 -10.64 -7.72
C ARG A 6 9.52 -9.11 -7.69
N ARG A 7 8.37 -8.47 -8.05
CA ARG A 7 8.23 -7.01 -8.04
C ARG A 7 8.32 -6.44 -6.63
N ARG A 8 7.68 -7.06 -5.65
CA ARG A 8 7.79 -6.64 -4.25
C ARG A 8 9.22 -6.80 -3.71
N MET A 9 9.89 -7.90 -4.03
CA MET A 9 11.29 -8.07 -3.67
C MET A 9 12.20 -7.05 -4.33
N ALA A 10 11.97 -6.71 -5.60
CA ALA A 10 12.70 -5.65 -6.28
C ALA A 10 12.49 -4.29 -5.61
N LEU A 11 11.26 -3.96 -5.20
CA LEU A 11 10.97 -2.76 -4.42
C LEU A 11 11.72 -2.76 -3.08
N ILE A 12 11.65 -3.86 -2.33
CA ILE A 12 12.32 -4.01 -1.04
C ILE A 12 13.84 -3.82 -1.17
N ASN A 13 14.45 -4.36 -2.22
CA ASN A 13 15.89 -4.24 -2.46
C ASN A 13 16.32 -2.79 -2.71
N GLU A 14 15.49 -2.00 -3.38
CA GLU A 14 15.74 -0.57 -3.66
C GLU A 14 15.38 0.36 -2.49
N MET A 15 14.58 -0.10 -1.53
CA MET A 15 14.22 0.70 -0.36
C MET A 15 15.44 0.88 0.57
N PRO A 16 15.53 2.03 1.27
CA PRO A 16 16.51 2.22 2.34
C PRO A 16 16.37 1.16 3.44
N ASP A 17 17.45 0.90 4.16
CA ASP A 17 17.38 0.02 5.33
C ASP A 17 16.50 0.63 6.41
N ASN A 18 15.93 -0.20 7.27
CA ASN A 18 14.98 0.18 8.32
C ASN A 18 13.86 1.09 7.80
N SER A 19 13.30 0.75 6.65
CA SER A 19 12.23 1.51 6.01
C SER A 19 10.91 0.74 5.93
N ILE A 20 9.84 1.51 5.79
CA ILE A 20 8.49 1.05 5.55
C ILE A 20 7.94 1.75 4.31
N ALA A 21 7.36 0.99 3.38
CA ALA A 21 6.65 1.53 2.24
C ALA A 21 5.14 1.43 2.45
N ILE A 22 4.42 2.52 2.15
CA ILE A 22 2.97 2.59 2.21
C ILE A 22 2.47 2.97 0.82
N LEU A 23 1.65 2.09 0.23
CA LEU A 23 1.03 2.28 -1.07
C LEU A 23 -0.48 2.39 -0.89
N SER A 24 -1.07 3.44 -1.41
CA SER A 24 -2.53 3.62 -1.45
C SER A 24 -3.09 3.30 -2.83
N SER A 25 -4.24 2.61 -2.86
CA SER A 25 -5.03 2.48 -4.07
C SER A 25 -5.60 3.83 -4.51
N ALA A 26 -5.96 3.94 -5.78
CA ALA A 26 -6.74 5.07 -6.25
C ALA A 26 -8.12 5.13 -5.58
N ASN A 27 -8.66 6.33 -5.46
CA ASN A 27 -10.03 6.56 -5.02
C ASN A 27 -11.01 6.43 -6.19
N LYS A 28 -12.27 6.08 -5.89
CA LYS A 28 -13.36 6.18 -6.86
C LYS A 28 -13.61 7.67 -7.16
N ASN A 29 -13.74 8.00 -8.43
CA ASN A 29 -14.06 9.35 -8.88
C ASN A 29 -15.48 9.39 -9.46
N PHE A 30 -16.28 10.37 -9.06
CA PHE A 30 -17.62 10.56 -9.55
C PHE A 30 -17.65 11.58 -10.70
N ARG A 31 -18.37 11.25 -11.77
CA ARG A 31 -18.65 12.14 -12.89
C ARG A 31 -19.78 13.12 -12.54
N THR A 32 -20.81 12.59 -11.87
CA THR A 32 -21.95 13.34 -11.32
C THR A 32 -22.28 12.75 -9.95
N ARG A 33 -23.31 13.31 -9.26
CA ARG A 33 -23.70 12.81 -7.94
C ARG A 33 -23.98 11.29 -7.88
N ASP A 34 -24.47 10.73 -8.98
CA ASP A 34 -24.97 9.34 -9.03
C ASP A 34 -24.20 8.44 -10.01
N VAL A 35 -23.24 8.99 -10.77
CA VAL A 35 -22.53 8.24 -11.81
C VAL A 35 -21.04 8.26 -11.51
N GLU A 36 -20.47 7.07 -11.27
CA GLU A 36 -19.04 6.88 -11.14
C GLU A 36 -18.34 6.90 -12.51
N ASN A 37 -17.12 7.44 -12.55
CA ASN A 37 -16.23 7.19 -13.68
C ASN A 37 -15.76 5.72 -13.66
N PRO A 38 -15.40 5.13 -14.81
CA PRO A 38 -14.72 3.84 -14.82
C PRO A 38 -13.50 3.88 -13.89
N PHE A 39 -13.45 2.92 -12.96
CA PHE A 39 -12.36 2.88 -11.99
C PHE A 39 -11.03 2.58 -12.68
N ARG A 40 -10.02 3.42 -12.41
CA ARG A 40 -8.65 3.20 -12.84
C ARG A 40 -7.73 3.20 -11.63
N GLN A 41 -7.06 2.07 -11.42
CA GLN A 41 -6.11 1.93 -10.33
C GLN A 41 -4.86 2.80 -10.52
N ASN A 42 -4.27 3.26 -9.42
CA ASN A 42 -2.93 3.83 -9.42
C ASN A 42 -1.94 2.81 -10.02
N SER A 43 -1.12 3.27 -10.95
CA SER A 43 -0.26 2.37 -11.73
C SER A 43 0.82 1.70 -10.88
N ASP A 44 1.35 2.38 -9.88
CA ASP A 44 2.38 1.82 -9.00
C ASP A 44 1.77 0.84 -8.00
N PHE A 45 0.59 1.16 -7.47
CA PHE A 45 -0.16 0.23 -6.64
C PHE A 45 -0.50 -1.06 -7.41
N LEU A 46 -1.04 -0.93 -8.63
CA LEU A 46 -1.35 -2.07 -9.49
C LEU A 46 -0.11 -2.92 -9.81
N TYR A 47 1.01 -2.26 -10.13
CA TYR A 47 2.26 -2.94 -10.45
C TYR A 47 2.79 -3.81 -9.31
N ILE A 48 2.71 -3.31 -8.07
CA ILE A 48 3.24 -3.98 -6.87
C ILE A 48 2.25 -5.03 -6.33
N THR A 49 0.95 -4.73 -6.36
CA THR A 49 -0.07 -5.57 -5.70
C THR A 49 -0.82 -6.51 -6.64
N GLY A 50 -0.99 -6.10 -7.92
CA GLY A 50 -1.85 -6.78 -8.88
C GLY A 50 -3.35 -6.53 -8.66
N LEU A 51 -3.74 -5.70 -7.68
CA LEU A 51 -5.13 -5.46 -7.30
C LEU A 51 -5.69 -4.21 -7.96
N SER A 52 -6.89 -4.34 -8.54
CA SER A 52 -7.62 -3.23 -9.17
C SER A 52 -8.93 -2.97 -8.43
N GLU A 53 -8.83 -2.63 -7.15
CA GLU A 53 -9.95 -2.29 -6.26
C GLU A 53 -9.64 -0.97 -5.54
N PRO A 54 -10.64 -0.13 -5.23
CA PRO A 54 -10.48 1.05 -4.38
C PRO A 54 -10.38 0.67 -2.91
N ASN A 55 -10.04 1.64 -2.06
CA ASN A 55 -9.99 1.51 -0.60
C ASN A 55 -9.06 0.37 -0.14
N LEU A 56 -7.84 0.37 -0.65
CA LEU A 56 -6.78 -0.54 -0.26
C LEU A 56 -5.55 0.23 0.19
N ILE A 57 -4.91 -0.26 1.24
CA ILE A 57 -3.56 0.16 1.63
C ILE A 57 -2.67 -1.08 1.65
N ASN A 58 -1.54 -1.00 0.99
CA ASN A 58 -0.50 -2.03 1.07
C ASN A 58 0.71 -1.47 1.82
N VAL A 59 1.17 -2.20 2.82
CA VAL A 59 2.35 -1.87 3.62
C VAL A 59 3.41 -2.93 3.41
N ILE A 60 4.62 -2.49 3.12
CA ILE A 60 5.78 -3.36 2.88
C ILE A 60 6.91 -2.94 3.81
N PHE A 61 7.44 -3.90 4.56
CA PHE A 61 8.57 -3.67 5.46
C PHE A 61 9.84 -4.23 4.89
N LYS A 62 10.90 -3.44 4.96
CA LYS A 62 12.26 -3.92 4.80
C LYS A 62 12.84 -4.25 6.17
N ASN A 63 12.66 -5.50 6.59
CA ASN A 63 13.37 -6.06 7.75
C ASN A 63 14.51 -6.93 7.25
N SER A 64 15.66 -6.88 7.94
CA SER A 64 16.90 -7.57 7.55
C SER A 64 16.73 -9.07 7.32
N ASN A 65 15.80 -9.73 8.01
CA ASN A 65 15.67 -11.19 7.99
C ASN A 65 14.35 -11.71 7.40
N ASN A 66 13.31 -10.88 7.28
CA ASN A 66 12.02 -11.33 6.76
C ASN A 66 11.19 -10.13 6.28
N PRO A 67 11.26 -9.77 5.00
CA PRO A 67 10.38 -8.73 4.45
C PRO A 67 8.93 -9.20 4.53
N GLN A 68 8.04 -8.33 4.98
CA GLN A 68 6.62 -8.62 5.09
C GLN A 68 5.80 -7.67 4.23
N THR A 69 4.69 -8.18 3.70
CA THR A 69 3.70 -7.40 2.97
C THR A 69 2.32 -7.59 3.59
N ILE A 70 1.73 -6.48 4.00
CA ILE A 70 0.42 -6.42 4.65
C ILE A 70 -0.54 -5.68 3.73
N LEU A 71 -1.75 -6.21 3.59
CA LEU A 71 -2.83 -5.54 2.88
C LEU A 71 -3.93 -5.14 3.87
N PHE A 72 -4.40 -3.91 3.79
CA PHE A 72 -5.64 -3.47 4.44
C PHE A 72 -6.75 -3.47 3.41
N ARG A 73 -7.79 -4.27 3.66
CA ARG A 73 -8.91 -4.50 2.73
C ARG A 73 -10.14 -4.96 3.50
N ASN A 74 -11.29 -4.41 3.17
CA ASN A 74 -12.55 -4.91 3.66
C ASN A 74 -13.06 -6.05 2.76
N ASN A 75 -13.71 -7.04 3.36
CA ASN A 75 -14.49 -7.99 2.58
C ASN A 75 -15.68 -7.27 1.94
N THR A 76 -16.04 -7.71 0.74
CA THR A 76 -17.21 -7.18 0.03
C THR A 76 -18.48 -7.48 0.81
N SER A 77 -19.25 -6.45 1.14
CA SER A 77 -20.57 -6.61 1.74
C SER A 77 -21.57 -7.26 0.77
N GLU A 78 -22.66 -7.83 1.28
CA GLU A 78 -23.72 -8.37 0.42
C GLU A 78 -24.31 -7.32 -0.54
N LYS A 79 -24.43 -6.08 -0.06
CA LYS A 79 -24.93 -4.95 -0.86
C LYS A 79 -24.00 -4.66 -2.03
N GLU A 80 -22.68 -4.60 -1.80
CA GLU A 80 -21.68 -4.39 -2.85
C GLU A 80 -21.64 -5.54 -3.85
N ARG A 81 -21.85 -6.79 -3.41
CA ARG A 81 -21.93 -7.95 -4.32
C ARG A 81 -23.06 -7.84 -5.34
N ILE A 82 -24.17 -7.25 -4.94
CA ILE A 82 -25.34 -7.05 -5.82
C ILE A 82 -25.02 -6.02 -6.91
N TRP A 83 -24.30 -4.94 -6.57
CA TRP A 83 -24.03 -3.82 -7.48
C TRP A 83 -22.73 -3.96 -8.28
N ASP A 84 -21.66 -4.38 -7.62
CA ASP A 84 -20.29 -4.42 -8.19
C ASP A 84 -19.86 -5.84 -8.60
N GLY A 85 -20.69 -6.85 -8.33
CA GLY A 85 -20.35 -8.25 -8.57
C GLY A 85 -19.55 -8.90 -7.44
N SER A 86 -19.28 -10.20 -7.59
CA SER A 86 -18.53 -10.97 -6.59
C SER A 86 -17.04 -10.70 -6.71
N ARG A 87 -16.42 -10.21 -5.64
CA ARG A 87 -14.97 -10.10 -5.50
C ARG A 87 -14.43 -11.29 -4.73
N LEU A 88 -13.15 -11.58 -4.89
CA LEU A 88 -12.46 -12.60 -4.10
C LEU A 88 -12.52 -12.26 -2.60
N ASP A 89 -12.68 -13.27 -1.77
CA ASP A 89 -12.54 -13.07 -0.32
C ASP A 89 -11.07 -12.84 0.09
N ASN A 90 -10.85 -12.46 1.35
CA ASN A 90 -9.51 -12.13 1.82
C ASN A 90 -8.56 -13.34 1.83
N GLN A 91 -9.06 -14.56 2.04
CA GLN A 91 -8.24 -15.77 2.01
C GLN A 91 -7.77 -16.09 0.58
N ASP A 92 -8.65 -15.94 -0.39
CA ASP A 92 -8.31 -16.14 -1.81
C ASP A 92 -7.37 -15.05 -2.32
N VAL A 93 -7.58 -13.79 -1.90
CA VAL A 93 -6.67 -12.68 -2.20
C VAL A 93 -5.30 -12.96 -1.62
N GLN A 94 -5.21 -13.39 -0.37
CA GLN A 94 -3.94 -13.72 0.28
C GLN A 94 -3.18 -14.80 -0.49
N LYS A 95 -3.85 -15.88 -0.85
CA LYS A 95 -3.25 -17.00 -1.60
C LYS A 95 -2.83 -16.58 -3.02
N LYS A 96 -3.73 -15.90 -3.74
CA LYS A 96 -3.55 -15.54 -5.15
C LYS A 96 -2.47 -14.48 -5.35
N TYR A 97 -2.42 -13.48 -4.48
CA TYR A 97 -1.52 -12.33 -4.61
C TYR A 97 -0.31 -12.38 -3.65
N GLY A 98 -0.32 -13.30 -2.69
CA GLY A 98 0.83 -13.58 -1.82
C GLY A 98 1.11 -12.48 -0.79
N PHE A 99 0.07 -12.00 -0.10
CA PHE A 99 0.21 -11.15 1.08
C PHE A 99 0.48 -12.01 2.32
N ASP A 100 1.30 -11.53 3.23
CA ASP A 100 1.57 -12.24 4.49
C ASP A 100 0.38 -12.13 5.44
N ASN A 101 -0.23 -10.93 5.50
CA ASN A 101 -1.41 -10.66 6.31
C ASN A 101 -2.40 -9.76 5.57
N ILE A 102 -3.70 -9.94 5.84
CA ILE A 102 -4.76 -9.03 5.42
C ILE A 102 -5.54 -8.59 6.65
N TYR A 103 -5.64 -7.28 6.86
CA TYR A 103 -6.42 -6.66 7.93
C TYR A 103 -7.60 -5.86 7.36
N ASN A 104 -8.55 -5.54 8.24
CA ASN A 104 -9.66 -4.68 7.88
C ASN A 104 -9.16 -3.26 7.56
N TYR A 105 -9.66 -2.70 6.45
CA TYR A 105 -9.31 -1.35 6.01
C TYR A 105 -9.70 -0.27 7.02
N ASP A 106 -10.85 -0.42 7.70
CA ASP A 106 -11.35 0.60 8.63
C ASP A 106 -10.41 0.86 9.82
N ASN A 107 -9.50 -0.07 10.10
CA ASN A 107 -8.55 0.02 11.23
C ASN A 107 -7.11 0.31 10.78
N TYR A 108 -6.89 0.74 9.51
CA TYR A 108 -5.53 0.85 9.00
C TYR A 108 -4.72 1.94 9.69
N LEU A 109 -5.32 3.07 10.03
CA LEU A 109 -4.62 4.17 10.69
C LEU A 109 -4.10 3.77 12.08
N ASP A 110 -4.93 3.10 12.88
CA ASP A 110 -4.53 2.64 14.23
C ASP A 110 -3.34 1.68 14.13
N LYS A 111 -3.40 0.74 13.18
CA LYS A 111 -2.30 -0.19 12.96
C LYS A 111 -1.05 0.47 12.37
N LEU A 112 -1.20 1.50 11.55
CA LEU A 112 -0.05 2.21 10.99
C LEU A 112 0.81 2.88 12.06
N VAL A 113 0.22 3.35 13.17
CA VAL A 113 0.98 3.89 14.31
C VAL A 113 2.02 2.87 14.75
N ASP A 114 1.57 1.65 15.10
CA ASP A 114 2.44 0.58 15.59
C ASP A 114 3.51 0.17 14.56
N LEU A 115 3.12 0.17 13.26
CA LEU A 115 4.01 -0.24 12.17
C LEU A 115 5.08 0.79 11.83
N LEU A 116 4.84 2.07 12.14
CA LEU A 116 5.77 3.18 11.91
C LEU A 116 6.80 3.33 13.04
N ILE A 117 6.52 2.81 14.23
CA ILE A 117 7.44 2.85 15.36
C ILE A 117 8.77 2.18 14.98
N ASP A 118 9.89 2.81 15.37
CA ASP A 118 11.26 2.36 15.15
C ASP A 118 11.66 2.22 13.66
N LYS A 119 10.92 2.87 12.76
CA LYS A 119 11.33 3.02 11.36
C LYS A 119 12.04 4.36 11.15
N GLU A 120 13.11 4.34 10.37
CA GLU A 120 13.86 5.56 10.04
C GLU A 120 13.32 6.28 8.81
N THR A 121 12.88 5.50 7.82
CA THR A 121 12.46 6.03 6.52
C THR A 121 11.07 5.54 6.13
N LEU A 122 10.22 6.47 5.74
CA LEU A 122 8.93 6.22 5.11
C LEU A 122 9.05 6.38 3.59
N VAL A 123 8.67 5.35 2.85
CA VAL A 123 8.55 5.38 1.39
C VAL A 123 7.07 5.49 1.03
N ILE A 124 6.64 6.61 0.47
CA ILE A 124 5.23 6.90 0.21
C ILE A 124 5.04 7.75 -1.03
N GLU A 125 3.87 7.64 -1.65
CA GLU A 125 3.37 8.58 -2.66
C GLU A 125 2.25 9.41 -2.05
N SER A 126 2.50 10.70 -1.88
CA SER A 126 1.50 11.66 -1.37
C SER A 126 0.55 12.13 -2.47
N GLY A 127 -0.65 12.60 -2.09
CA GLY A 127 -1.65 13.15 -3.02
C GLY A 127 -2.60 12.11 -3.61
N ILE A 128 -2.56 10.86 -3.10
CA ILE A 128 -3.48 9.78 -3.53
C ILE A 128 -4.60 9.58 -2.52
N ASN A 129 -4.28 9.67 -1.23
CA ASN A 129 -5.21 9.46 -0.13
C ASN A 129 -5.03 10.57 0.92
N ASP A 130 -5.95 11.53 0.92
CA ASP A 130 -5.89 12.73 1.79
C ASP A 130 -5.91 12.39 3.29
N GLU A 131 -6.62 11.33 3.67
CA GLU A 131 -6.68 10.87 5.07
C GLU A 131 -5.32 10.33 5.52
N LEU A 132 -4.70 9.48 4.70
CA LEU A 132 -3.37 8.96 4.95
C LEU A 132 -2.32 10.08 4.99
N ASP A 133 -2.37 11.02 4.04
CA ASP A 133 -1.42 12.14 3.99
C ASP A 133 -1.54 13.03 5.22
N SER A 134 -2.77 13.32 5.66
CA SER A 134 -3.03 14.08 6.89
C SER A 134 -2.52 13.35 8.13
N PHE A 135 -2.77 12.04 8.21
CA PHE A 135 -2.28 11.19 9.29
C PHE A 135 -0.75 11.20 9.37
N ILE A 136 -0.06 10.98 8.26
CA ILE A 136 1.41 10.97 8.19
C ILE A 136 1.98 12.34 8.58
N SER A 137 1.44 13.43 8.03
CA SER A 137 1.88 14.78 8.33
C SER A 137 1.77 15.10 9.83
N ASN A 138 0.65 14.73 10.45
CA ASN A 138 0.42 14.95 11.88
C ASN A 138 1.37 14.12 12.75
N ASN A 139 1.62 12.85 12.40
CA ASN A 139 2.52 11.99 13.16
C ASN A 139 3.97 12.45 13.05
N ILE A 140 4.43 12.88 11.87
CA ILE A 140 5.78 13.43 11.69
C ILE A 140 5.94 14.76 12.46
N ALA A 141 4.95 15.65 12.40
CA ALA A 141 4.99 16.91 13.14
C ALA A 141 5.05 16.68 14.67
N ASN A 142 4.38 15.65 15.16
CA ASN A 142 4.33 15.28 16.58
C ASN A 142 5.42 14.30 17.00
N ALA A 143 6.27 13.81 16.08
CA ALA A 143 7.31 12.82 16.37
C ALA A 143 8.26 13.29 17.48
N SER A 144 8.61 14.59 17.53
CA SER A 144 9.45 15.17 18.58
C SER A 144 8.80 15.11 19.97
N ILE A 145 7.47 15.08 20.04
CA ILE A 145 6.72 14.96 21.31
C ILE A 145 6.64 13.48 21.71
N ASN A 146 6.38 12.61 20.77
CA ASN A 146 6.25 11.16 20.98
C ASN A 146 7.60 10.50 21.33
N ASN A 147 8.72 11.01 20.80
CA ASN A 147 10.07 10.54 21.12
C ASN A 147 10.42 10.64 22.62
N ARG A 148 9.66 11.37 23.44
CA ARG A 148 9.84 11.39 24.88
C ARG A 148 9.46 10.07 25.57
N ALA A 149 8.66 9.25 24.92
CA ALA A 149 8.28 7.92 25.41
C ALA A 149 9.28 6.82 24.99
N GLY A 150 10.35 7.16 24.25
CA GLY A 150 11.32 6.19 23.74
C GLY A 150 10.93 5.53 22.40
N GLU A 151 9.82 5.94 21.81
CA GLU A 151 9.37 5.49 20.48
C GLU A 151 9.86 6.49 19.42
N SER A 152 10.44 6.00 18.33
CA SER A 152 10.88 6.86 17.22
C SER A 152 9.98 6.64 15.99
N PHE A 153 9.59 7.74 15.33
CA PHE A 153 8.87 7.72 14.06
C PHE A 153 9.79 8.09 12.90
N PRO A 154 9.45 7.70 11.65
CA PRO A 154 10.25 8.03 10.48
C PRO A 154 10.50 9.53 10.37
N THR A 155 11.76 9.91 10.18
CA THR A 155 12.16 11.31 9.96
C THR A 155 12.56 11.60 8.52
N LYS A 156 12.71 10.54 7.71
CA LYS A 156 13.04 10.63 6.29
C LYS A 156 11.87 10.17 5.46
N ILE A 157 11.51 10.93 4.42
CA ILE A 157 10.49 10.56 3.44
C ILE A 157 11.17 10.37 2.09
N VAL A 158 10.86 9.25 1.44
CA VAL A 158 11.29 8.94 0.08
C VAL A 158 10.04 8.77 -0.78
N ALA A 159 10.02 9.45 -1.91
CA ALA A 159 8.90 9.33 -2.85
C ALA A 159 8.89 7.94 -3.51
N LEU A 160 7.81 7.21 -3.36
CA LEU A 160 7.64 5.85 -3.88
C LEU A 160 7.90 5.78 -5.39
N HIS A 161 7.37 6.74 -6.16
CA HIS A 161 7.52 6.76 -7.62
C HIS A 161 8.98 6.81 -8.06
N SER A 162 9.88 7.38 -7.26
CA SER A 162 11.32 7.41 -7.59
C SER A 162 11.95 6.01 -7.67
N ILE A 163 11.36 5.05 -6.96
CA ILE A 163 11.76 3.64 -6.98
C ILE A 163 10.96 2.88 -8.04
N THR A 164 9.65 2.98 -8.01
CA THR A 164 8.77 2.21 -8.91
C THR A 164 8.97 2.56 -10.37
N GLN A 165 9.28 3.81 -10.71
CA GLN A 165 9.63 4.21 -12.08
C GLN A 165 10.83 3.42 -12.61
N LYS A 166 11.89 3.27 -11.82
CA LYS A 166 13.07 2.48 -12.22
C LYS A 166 12.70 1.02 -12.48
N LEU A 167 11.91 0.44 -11.59
CA LEU A 167 11.48 -0.96 -11.72
C LEU A 167 10.60 -1.20 -12.95
N ARG A 168 9.82 -0.19 -13.37
CA ARG A 168 8.89 -0.27 -14.49
C ARG A 168 9.52 0.08 -15.84
N MET A 169 10.72 0.67 -15.86
CA MET A 169 11.40 1.02 -17.12
C MET A 169 11.78 -0.22 -17.95
N VAL A 170 12.25 -1.27 -17.28
CA VAL A 170 12.62 -2.53 -17.94
C VAL A 170 11.49 -3.53 -17.77
N LYS A 171 10.87 -3.93 -18.87
CA LYS A 171 9.77 -4.89 -18.85
C LYS A 171 10.29 -6.30 -18.59
N SER A 172 9.59 -7.02 -17.72
CA SER A 172 9.83 -8.46 -17.56
C SER A 172 9.26 -9.24 -18.76
N GLN A 173 9.71 -10.49 -18.94
CA GLN A 173 9.13 -11.35 -19.97
C GLN A 173 7.63 -11.53 -19.76
N PHE A 174 7.18 -11.65 -18.51
CA PHE A 174 5.76 -11.73 -18.17
C PHE A 174 4.96 -10.50 -18.64
N GLU A 175 5.54 -9.29 -18.56
CA GLU A 175 4.91 -8.04 -19.02
C GLU A 175 4.91 -7.88 -20.54
N ILE A 176 5.79 -8.61 -21.23
CA ILE A 176 5.86 -8.63 -22.71
C ILE A 176 4.85 -9.62 -23.27
N ASP A 177 4.59 -10.70 -22.54
CA ASP A 177 3.71 -11.80 -22.97
C ASP A 177 2.22 -11.55 -22.65
N LEU A 178 1.87 -10.42 -21.97
CA LEU A 178 0.51 -9.98 -21.68
C LEU A 178 -0.09 -9.17 -22.85
#